data_4c19d5853ff49dbc971df2103417c4d7
#
_entry.id   4c19d5853ff49dbc971df2103417c4d7
#
_cell.length_a   1.000
_cell.length_b   1.000
_cell.length_c   1.000
_cell.angle_alpha   90.00
_cell.angle_beta   90.00
_cell.angle_gamma   90.00
#
_symmetry.space_group_name_H-M   'P 1'
#
loop_
_entity.id
_entity.type
_entity.pdbx_description
1 polymer ?
#
loop_
_entity_poly.entity_id
_entity_poly.type
_entity_poly.pdbx_seq_one_letter_code
_entity_poly.pdbx_strand_id
1 'polypeptide(L)'
;MKYEGELSFDDFRERLDIQDVLIDAGYQFYRPDGLRYPAYIRLDSLGKKVSGDKFVVMPNGKSCFKPPEKKVYGITSFIAEHPHLFKEYKVGMDPIRLVNLVCNRLLNHPIENRMQRIVNPSRNVKPFDINSYHILSFQKYNFDNIKKFYPFFASRKIDLATQRAFSSHFMLADVKLAKTPN
;
A
#
# COMPACT_ATOMS: atom_id res chain seq x y z
N MET A 1 -23.85 1.44 32.15
CA MET A 1 -24.79 0.38 31.77
C MET A 1 -24.39 -0.12 30.40
N LYS A 2 -23.96 -1.38 30.24
CA LYS A 2 -23.79 -2.02 28.91
C LYS A 2 -25.13 -2.65 28.57
N TYR A 3 -25.64 -2.34 27.40
CA TYR A 3 -26.79 -3.07 26.85
C TYR A 3 -26.30 -4.44 26.37
N GLU A 4 -27.10 -5.46 26.60
CA GLU A 4 -26.82 -6.82 26.12
C GLU A 4 -26.73 -6.81 24.60
N GLY A 5 -25.53 -7.18 24.07
CA GLY A 5 -25.21 -7.10 22.63
C GLY A 5 -24.35 -5.89 22.20
N GLU A 6 -24.03 -4.97 23.08
CA GLU A 6 -23.13 -3.85 22.77
C GLU A 6 -21.66 -4.32 22.75
N LEU A 7 -21.01 -4.11 21.59
CA LEU A 7 -19.61 -4.45 21.40
C LEU A 7 -18.71 -3.53 22.23
N SER A 8 -17.67 -4.12 22.84
CA SER A 8 -16.65 -3.36 23.59
C SER A 8 -15.58 -2.83 22.64
N PHE A 9 -14.74 -1.91 23.12
CA PHE A 9 -13.58 -1.44 22.36
C PHE A 9 -12.58 -2.55 22.06
N ASP A 10 -12.51 -3.58 22.88
CA ASP A 10 -11.67 -4.74 22.64
C ASP A 10 -12.25 -5.60 21.50
N ASP A 11 -13.56 -5.76 21.44
CA ASP A 11 -14.23 -6.43 20.32
C ASP A 11 -13.95 -5.69 18.99
N PHE A 12 -13.96 -4.35 19.00
CA PHE A 12 -13.63 -3.57 17.81
C PHE A 12 -12.18 -3.78 17.39
N ARG A 13 -11.24 -3.78 18.34
CA ARG A 13 -9.82 -4.02 18.06
C ARG A 13 -9.55 -5.42 17.53
N GLU A 14 -10.28 -6.41 18.00
CA GLU A 14 -10.16 -7.79 17.56
C GLU A 14 -10.72 -8.00 16.15
N ARG A 15 -11.91 -7.47 15.88
CA ARG A 15 -12.68 -7.77 14.65
C ARG A 15 -12.36 -6.86 13.48
N LEU A 16 -11.90 -5.61 13.70
CA LEU A 16 -11.56 -4.66 12.65
C LEU A 16 -10.06 -4.66 12.36
N ASP A 17 -9.72 -4.34 11.11
CA ASP A 17 -8.36 -4.00 10.72
C ASP A 17 -8.21 -2.49 10.57
N ILE A 18 -7.02 -1.95 10.91
CA ILE A 18 -6.74 -0.50 10.76
C ILE A 18 -6.86 -0.05 9.30
N GLN A 19 -6.68 -0.97 8.35
CA GLN A 19 -6.81 -0.70 6.93
C GLN A 19 -8.24 -0.34 6.55
N ASP A 20 -9.24 -1.00 7.14
CA ASP A 20 -10.65 -0.69 6.90
C ASP A 20 -10.99 0.71 7.39
N VAL A 21 -10.44 1.10 8.54
CA VAL A 21 -10.61 2.44 9.10
C VAL A 21 -9.93 3.51 8.24
N LEU A 22 -8.72 3.25 7.75
CA LEU A 22 -8.01 4.16 6.86
C LEU A 22 -8.75 4.36 5.53
N ILE A 23 -9.27 3.29 4.95
CA ILE A 23 -10.04 3.36 3.70
C ILE A 23 -11.33 4.16 3.91
N ASP A 24 -12.04 3.93 5.01
CA ASP A 24 -13.24 4.67 5.36
C ASP A 24 -12.97 6.16 5.62
N ALA A 25 -11.81 6.49 6.18
CA ALA A 25 -11.31 7.84 6.37
C ALA A 25 -10.84 8.53 5.06
N GLY A 26 -11.02 7.87 3.91
CA GLY A 26 -10.67 8.42 2.59
C GLY A 26 -9.21 8.22 2.19
N TYR A 27 -8.47 7.39 2.91
CA TYR A 27 -7.12 7.00 2.50
C TYR A 27 -7.17 5.85 1.49
N GLN A 28 -6.20 5.85 0.61
CA GLN A 28 -6.09 4.86 -0.43
C GLN A 28 -4.78 4.10 -0.29
N PHE A 29 -4.79 2.82 -0.64
CA PHE A 29 -3.60 2.00 -0.61
C PHE A 29 -2.55 2.52 -1.59
N TYR A 30 -1.35 2.76 -1.09
CA TYR A 30 -0.21 3.21 -1.86
C TYR A 30 1.00 2.34 -1.54
N ARG A 31 1.53 1.67 -2.56
CA ARG A 31 2.75 0.86 -2.46
C ARG A 31 3.84 1.49 -3.32
N PRO A 32 4.64 2.41 -2.80
CA PRO A 32 5.87 2.82 -3.47
C PRO A 32 6.86 1.67 -3.44
N ASP A 33 7.68 1.56 -4.47
CA ASP A 33 8.74 0.56 -4.55
C ASP A 33 9.63 0.62 -3.29
N GLY A 34 9.86 -0.55 -2.66
CA GLY A 34 10.77 -0.71 -1.54
C GLY A 34 10.19 -0.53 -0.13
N LEU A 35 8.92 -0.21 0.04
CA LEU A 35 8.31 -0.21 1.37
C LEU A 35 7.98 -1.63 1.84
N ARG A 36 8.42 -1.94 3.07
CA ARG A 36 8.19 -3.23 3.70
C ARG A 36 6.74 -3.42 4.15
N TYR A 37 6.07 -2.31 4.52
CA TYR A 37 4.72 -2.33 5.08
C TYR A 37 3.73 -1.57 4.21
N PRO A 38 2.45 -1.97 4.20
CA PRO A 38 1.41 -1.26 3.47
C PRO A 38 1.34 0.21 3.90
N ALA A 39 1.33 1.10 2.93
CA ALA A 39 1.15 2.52 3.17
C ALA A 39 -0.14 3.01 2.53
N TYR A 40 -0.78 3.95 3.19
CA TYR A 40 -2.01 4.60 2.78
C TYR A 40 -1.79 6.09 2.66
N ILE A 41 -2.30 6.69 1.59
CA ILE A 41 -2.21 8.13 1.30
C ILE A 41 -3.57 8.69 1.00
N ARG A 42 -3.71 10.00 1.16
CA ARG A 42 -4.88 10.72 0.69
C ARG A 42 -4.55 11.47 -0.60
N LEU A 43 -5.51 11.49 -1.52
CA LEU A 43 -5.43 12.25 -2.76
C LEU A 43 -6.28 13.52 -2.64
N ASP A 44 -5.84 14.59 -3.28
CA ASP A 44 -6.62 15.80 -3.43
C ASP A 44 -7.68 15.65 -4.54
N SER A 45 -8.47 16.69 -4.76
CA SER A 45 -9.52 16.73 -5.81
C SER A 45 -8.98 16.56 -7.24
N LEU A 46 -7.69 16.75 -7.43
CA LEU A 46 -7.00 16.58 -8.72
C LEU A 46 -6.31 15.21 -8.83
N GLY A 47 -6.53 14.32 -7.86
CA GLY A 47 -5.89 13.00 -7.82
C GLY A 47 -4.41 13.04 -7.47
N LYS A 48 -3.88 14.15 -6.96
CA LYS A 48 -2.50 14.27 -6.51
C LYS A 48 -2.38 13.89 -5.04
N LYS A 49 -1.24 13.31 -4.69
CA LYS A 49 -0.94 12.94 -3.31
C LYS A 49 -0.84 14.18 -2.43
N VAL A 50 -1.59 14.18 -1.33
CA VAL A 50 -1.45 15.20 -0.29
C VAL A 50 -0.12 14.99 0.44
N SER A 51 0.73 16.02 0.43
CA SER A 51 2.06 15.95 1.06
C SER A 51 1.93 15.81 2.58
N GLY A 52 2.75 14.93 3.16
CA GLY A 52 2.73 14.70 4.61
C GLY A 52 1.55 13.90 5.15
N ASP A 53 0.57 13.56 4.31
CA ASP A 53 -0.62 12.81 4.73
C ASP A 53 -0.53 11.35 4.29
N LYS A 54 0.30 10.60 5.02
CA LYS A 54 0.59 9.19 4.75
C LYS A 54 0.62 8.41 6.05
N PHE A 55 -0.08 7.28 6.09
CA PHE A 55 0.01 6.32 7.19
C PHE A 55 0.63 5.00 6.72
N VAL A 56 1.43 4.40 7.60
CA VAL A 56 2.06 3.10 7.38
C VAL A 56 1.46 2.11 8.37
N VAL A 57 0.94 1.01 7.86
CA VAL A 57 0.30 -0.03 8.68
C VAL A 57 1.35 -0.94 9.28
N MET A 58 1.22 -1.23 10.58
CA MET A 58 2.08 -2.15 11.31
C MET A 58 1.80 -3.61 10.92
N PRO A 59 2.77 -4.54 11.14
CA PRO A 59 2.62 -5.95 10.77
C PRO A 59 1.41 -6.65 11.39
N ASN A 60 0.95 -6.18 12.54
CA ASN A 60 -0.21 -6.74 13.24
C ASN A 60 -1.55 -6.41 12.57
N GLY A 61 -1.59 -5.52 11.58
CA GLY A 61 -2.81 -5.07 10.91
C GLY A 61 -3.77 -4.25 11.79
N LYS A 62 -3.43 -4.01 13.06
CA LYS A 62 -4.31 -3.38 14.06
C LYS A 62 -3.90 -1.94 14.40
N SER A 63 -2.77 -1.51 13.89
CA SER A 63 -2.22 -0.17 14.16
C SER A 63 -1.48 0.40 12.96
N CYS A 64 -1.35 1.72 12.96
CA CYS A 64 -0.60 2.47 11.96
C CYS A 64 0.17 3.63 12.60
N PHE A 65 1.10 4.20 11.87
CA PHE A 65 1.81 5.41 12.28
C PHE A 65 1.97 6.36 11.09
N LYS A 66 2.16 7.63 11.39
CA LYS A 66 2.38 8.70 10.39
C LYS A 66 3.84 9.12 10.39
N PRO A 67 4.65 8.78 9.37
CA PRO A 67 6.03 9.26 9.28
C PRO A 67 6.08 10.80 9.07
N PRO A 68 7.02 11.52 9.69
CA PRO A 68 8.11 11.04 10.55
C PRO A 68 7.75 10.89 12.05
N GLU A 69 6.49 11.04 12.40
CA GLU A 69 6.02 10.95 13.79
C GLU A 69 6.24 9.53 14.35
N LYS A 70 6.59 9.46 15.65
CA LYS A 70 6.74 8.18 16.34
C LYS A 70 5.42 7.68 16.96
N LYS A 71 4.35 8.46 16.85
CA LYS A 71 3.05 8.14 17.42
C LYS A 71 2.40 7.00 16.65
N VAL A 72 1.97 5.99 17.38
CA VAL A 72 1.23 4.83 16.86
C VAL A 72 -0.24 4.99 17.19
N TYR A 73 -1.08 4.78 16.19
CA TYR A 73 -2.53 4.83 16.30
C TYR A 73 -3.11 3.43 16.18
N GLY A 74 -3.88 3.00 17.17
CA GLY A 74 -4.77 1.86 17.04
C GLY A 74 -6.11 2.29 16.43
N ILE A 75 -7.01 1.35 16.19
CA ILE A 75 -8.32 1.58 15.58
C ILE A 75 -9.09 2.70 16.30
N THR A 76 -9.27 2.55 17.60
CA THR A 76 -10.07 3.49 18.41
C THR A 76 -9.41 4.85 18.55
N SER A 77 -8.09 4.90 18.76
CA SER A 77 -7.36 6.16 18.88
C SER A 77 -7.27 6.92 17.56
N PHE A 78 -7.15 6.22 16.43
CA PHE A 78 -7.17 6.86 15.12
C PHE A 78 -8.49 7.60 14.88
N ILE A 79 -9.63 6.95 15.13
CA ILE A 79 -10.96 7.55 14.96
C ILE A 79 -11.14 8.74 15.91
N ALA A 80 -10.78 8.58 17.18
CA ALA A 80 -10.93 9.62 18.19
C ALA A 80 -10.11 10.88 17.89
N GLU A 81 -8.92 10.72 17.32
CA GLU A 81 -7.99 11.84 17.05
C GLU A 81 -8.19 12.47 15.67
N HIS A 82 -8.87 11.78 14.76
CA HIS A 82 -9.15 12.30 13.40
C HIS A 82 -10.65 12.34 13.12
N PRO A 83 -11.47 12.94 13.99
CA PRO A 83 -12.93 12.84 13.92
C PRO A 83 -13.50 13.39 12.60
N HIS A 84 -12.91 14.46 12.09
CA HIS A 84 -13.33 15.14 10.86
C HIS A 84 -13.23 14.29 9.58
N LEU A 85 -12.57 13.14 9.64
CA LEU A 85 -12.46 12.21 8.51
C LEU A 85 -13.67 11.29 8.36
N PHE A 86 -14.55 11.24 9.37
CA PHE A 86 -15.67 10.31 9.42
C PHE A 86 -17.00 11.03 9.25
N LYS A 87 -17.88 10.46 8.43
CA LYS A 87 -19.19 11.04 8.09
C LYS A 87 -20.15 11.16 9.29
N GLU A 88 -19.95 10.35 10.33
CA GLU A 88 -20.73 10.37 11.55
C GLU A 88 -20.39 11.56 12.45
N TYR A 89 -19.26 12.19 12.22
CA TYR A 89 -18.79 13.28 13.08
C TYR A 89 -19.69 14.51 13.00
N LYS A 90 -20.01 15.03 14.16
CA LYS A 90 -20.66 16.33 14.33
C LYS A 90 -19.85 17.15 15.33
N VAL A 91 -19.73 18.45 15.09
CA VAL A 91 -19.01 19.37 16.00
C VAL A 91 -19.54 19.24 17.42
N GLY A 92 -18.63 19.00 18.39
CA GLY A 92 -18.99 18.77 19.78
C GLY A 92 -19.39 17.36 20.16
N MET A 93 -19.31 16.41 19.20
CA MET A 93 -19.58 14.99 19.51
C MET A 93 -18.49 14.42 20.40
N ASP A 94 -18.90 13.63 21.40
CA ASP A 94 -17.99 12.86 22.24
C ASP A 94 -17.20 11.85 21.38
N PRO A 95 -15.84 11.81 21.51
CA PRO A 95 -15.00 10.88 20.76
C PRO A 95 -15.37 9.40 20.97
N ILE A 96 -15.78 9.02 22.18
CA ILE A 96 -16.21 7.66 22.50
C ILE A 96 -17.45 7.27 21.67
N ARG A 97 -18.40 8.20 21.57
CA ARG A 97 -19.60 7.99 20.76
C ARG A 97 -19.26 7.86 19.28
N LEU A 98 -18.34 8.69 18.76
CA LEU A 98 -17.90 8.59 17.38
C LEU A 98 -17.25 7.24 17.08
N VAL A 99 -16.34 6.78 17.96
CA VAL A 99 -15.69 5.46 17.83
C VAL A 99 -16.74 4.36 17.75
N ASN A 100 -17.74 4.36 18.63
CA ASN A 100 -18.81 3.36 18.63
C ASN A 100 -19.61 3.39 17.32
N LEU A 101 -20.00 4.57 16.83
CA LEU A 101 -20.76 4.71 15.58
C LEU A 101 -19.98 4.19 14.37
N VAL A 102 -18.74 4.60 14.23
CA VAL A 102 -17.87 4.23 13.11
C VAL A 102 -17.58 2.72 13.14
N CYS A 103 -17.15 2.18 14.30
CA CYS A 103 -16.78 0.78 14.42
C CYS A 103 -17.99 -0.15 14.21
N ASN A 104 -19.15 0.18 14.77
CA ASN A 104 -20.36 -0.61 14.55
C ASN A 104 -20.79 -0.61 13.09
N ARG A 105 -20.70 0.54 12.40
CA ARG A 105 -21.00 0.60 10.97
C ARG A 105 -20.02 -0.24 10.15
N LEU A 106 -18.74 -0.17 10.44
CA LEU A 106 -17.71 -0.95 9.73
C LEU A 106 -17.90 -2.45 9.92
N LEU A 107 -18.37 -2.89 11.10
CA LEU A 107 -18.64 -4.30 11.36
C LEU A 107 -19.93 -4.80 10.69
N ASN A 108 -20.97 -3.96 10.61
CA ASN A 108 -22.24 -4.31 10.00
C ASN A 108 -22.23 -4.17 8.47
N HIS A 109 -21.35 -3.30 7.96
CA HIS A 109 -21.16 -3.03 6.54
C HIS A 109 -19.67 -3.12 6.19
N PRO A 110 -19.10 -4.33 6.15
CA PRO A 110 -17.68 -4.50 5.86
C PRO A 110 -17.35 -3.91 4.49
N ILE A 111 -16.19 -3.27 4.40
CA ILE A 111 -15.68 -2.73 3.14
C ILE A 111 -15.24 -3.92 2.28
N GLU A 112 -16.04 -4.25 1.27
CA GLU A 112 -15.85 -5.43 0.42
C GLU A 112 -14.55 -5.42 -0.38
N ASN A 113 -13.97 -4.25 -0.60
CA ASN A 113 -12.76 -4.08 -1.42
C ASN A 113 -11.54 -3.62 -0.61
N ARG A 114 -11.06 -4.46 0.31
CA ARG A 114 -9.82 -4.24 1.07
C ARG A 114 -8.57 -4.06 0.19
N MET A 115 -8.64 -4.46 -1.06
CA MET A 115 -7.53 -4.45 -2.01
C MET A 115 -7.87 -3.79 -3.34
N GLN A 116 -8.58 -2.70 -3.36
CA GLN A 116 -8.46 -1.87 -4.55
C GLN A 116 -7.04 -1.30 -4.57
N ARG A 117 -6.16 -2.02 -5.26
CA ARG A 117 -4.91 -1.44 -5.73
C ARG A 117 -5.31 -0.21 -6.51
N ILE A 118 -4.97 0.96 -6.01
CA ILE A 118 -4.92 2.10 -6.89
C ILE A 118 -3.78 1.77 -7.84
N VAL A 119 -4.16 1.28 -8.98
CA VAL A 119 -3.33 1.42 -10.15
C VAL A 119 -3.23 2.92 -10.34
N ASN A 120 -2.07 3.46 -10.01
CA ASN A 120 -1.79 4.88 -10.17
C ASN A 120 -2.13 5.24 -11.62
N PRO A 121 -3.24 5.93 -11.94
CA PRO A 121 -3.62 6.20 -13.32
C PRO A 121 -2.65 7.13 -14.03
N SER A 122 -1.71 7.74 -13.29
CA SER A 122 -0.74 8.69 -13.82
C SER A 122 0.54 8.07 -14.40
N ARG A 123 0.75 6.78 -14.26
CA ARG A 123 1.70 6.09 -15.13
C ARG A 123 0.88 5.36 -16.19
N ASN A 124 0.72 5.97 -17.34
CA ASN A 124 0.54 5.26 -18.59
C ASN A 124 1.77 4.36 -18.79
N VAL A 125 1.86 3.31 -18.01
CA VAL A 125 2.80 2.23 -18.28
C VAL A 125 2.20 1.56 -19.52
N LYS A 126 2.68 1.98 -20.69
CA LYS A 126 2.39 1.24 -21.92
C LYS A 126 2.70 -0.22 -21.60
N PRO A 127 1.78 -1.14 -21.86
CA PRO A 127 2.07 -2.55 -21.65
C PRO A 127 3.38 -2.87 -22.35
N PHE A 128 4.22 -3.68 -21.71
CA PHE A 128 5.50 -4.08 -22.31
C PHE A 128 5.17 -4.82 -23.63
N ASP A 129 5.59 -4.22 -24.72
CA ASP A 129 5.47 -4.85 -26.04
C ASP A 129 6.88 -5.23 -26.53
N ILE A 130 7.13 -6.52 -26.58
CA ILE A 130 8.40 -7.07 -27.05
C ILE A 130 8.71 -6.67 -28.50
N ASN A 131 7.68 -6.43 -29.32
CA ASN A 131 7.84 -6.03 -30.72
C ASN A 131 8.38 -4.59 -30.85
N SER A 132 8.32 -3.81 -29.79
CA SER A 132 8.93 -2.46 -29.72
C SER A 132 10.46 -2.51 -29.65
N TYR A 133 11.06 -3.69 -29.52
CA TYR A 133 12.49 -3.87 -29.34
C TYR A 133 13.06 -4.77 -30.43
N HIS A 134 14.12 -4.32 -31.07
CA HIS A 134 14.95 -5.21 -31.89
C HIS A 134 15.96 -5.91 -30.99
N ILE A 135 15.77 -7.20 -30.80
CA ILE A 135 16.67 -8.02 -29.99
C ILE A 135 17.89 -8.33 -30.85
N LEU A 136 19.06 -7.88 -30.41
CA LEU A 136 20.31 -8.08 -31.10
C LEU A 136 20.99 -9.38 -30.70
N SER A 137 20.95 -9.71 -29.41
CA SER A 137 21.52 -10.95 -28.88
C SER A 137 20.88 -11.37 -27.56
N PHE A 138 21.00 -12.66 -27.25
CA PHE A 138 20.67 -13.23 -25.97
C PHE A 138 21.91 -13.83 -25.32
N GLN A 139 22.13 -13.52 -24.03
CA GLN A 139 23.18 -14.11 -23.22
C GLN A 139 22.55 -14.83 -22.02
N LYS A 140 22.81 -16.14 -21.89
CA LYS A 140 22.42 -16.88 -20.70
C LYS A 140 23.25 -16.42 -19.49
N TYR A 141 22.64 -16.46 -18.30
CA TYR A 141 23.35 -16.20 -17.06
C TYR A 141 24.54 -17.15 -16.93
N ASN A 142 25.74 -16.61 -16.73
CA ASN A 142 26.97 -17.36 -16.48
C ASN A 142 27.89 -16.55 -15.57
N PHE A 143 29.02 -17.12 -15.20
CA PHE A 143 29.98 -16.49 -14.30
C PHE A 143 30.56 -15.20 -14.88
N ASP A 144 30.76 -15.12 -16.18
CA ASP A 144 31.40 -13.98 -16.85
C ASP A 144 30.47 -12.77 -16.94
N ASN A 145 29.16 -13.00 -17.03
CA ASN A 145 28.18 -11.92 -17.19
C ASN A 145 27.38 -11.60 -15.91
N ILE A 146 27.69 -12.26 -14.79
CA ILE A 146 27.02 -12.03 -13.50
C ILE A 146 27.03 -10.56 -13.08
N LYS A 147 28.10 -9.84 -13.39
CA LYS A 147 28.24 -8.40 -13.09
C LYS A 147 27.21 -7.54 -13.83
N LYS A 148 26.70 -7.98 -14.96
CA LYS A 148 25.66 -7.28 -15.72
C LYS A 148 24.28 -7.46 -15.08
N PHE A 149 24.01 -8.62 -14.49
CA PHE A 149 22.74 -8.95 -13.82
C PHE A 149 22.68 -8.38 -12.40
N TYR A 150 23.81 -8.39 -11.72
CA TYR A 150 23.90 -8.02 -10.30
C TYR A 150 23.28 -6.65 -9.95
N PRO A 151 23.55 -5.54 -10.66
CA PRO A 151 22.96 -4.26 -10.31
C PRO A 151 21.44 -4.25 -10.38
N PHE A 152 20.85 -4.96 -11.34
CA PHE A 152 19.41 -5.08 -11.48
C PHE A 152 18.79 -5.82 -10.29
N PHE A 153 19.36 -6.94 -9.88
CA PHE A 153 18.86 -7.71 -8.77
C PHE A 153 19.17 -7.06 -7.41
N ALA A 154 20.35 -6.45 -7.27
CA ALA A 154 20.73 -5.73 -6.06
C ALA A 154 19.79 -4.54 -5.78
N SER A 155 19.39 -3.79 -6.81
CA SER A 155 18.42 -2.70 -6.68
C SER A 155 17.05 -3.18 -6.19
N ARG A 156 16.72 -4.45 -6.39
CA ARG A 156 15.50 -5.13 -5.92
C ARG A 156 15.70 -5.93 -4.64
N LYS A 157 16.88 -5.82 -4.00
CA LYS A 157 17.24 -6.54 -2.77
C LYS A 157 17.20 -8.08 -2.91
N ILE A 158 17.44 -8.58 -4.11
CA ILE A 158 17.58 -10.02 -4.37
C ILE A 158 19.03 -10.40 -4.18
N ASP A 159 19.29 -11.26 -3.21
CA ASP A 159 20.64 -11.69 -2.86
C ASP A 159 21.25 -12.64 -3.90
N LEU A 160 22.59 -12.82 -3.83
CA LEU A 160 23.33 -13.67 -4.76
C LEU A 160 22.96 -15.15 -4.68
N ALA A 161 22.56 -15.65 -3.50
CA ALA A 161 22.16 -17.05 -3.35
C ALA A 161 20.88 -17.33 -4.12
N THR A 162 19.90 -16.43 -3.98
CA THR A 162 18.65 -16.46 -4.76
C THR A 162 18.91 -16.33 -6.26
N GLN A 163 19.79 -15.41 -6.67
CA GLN A 163 20.15 -15.26 -8.08
C GLN A 163 20.75 -16.55 -8.66
N ARG A 164 21.63 -17.21 -7.92
CA ARG A 164 22.24 -18.49 -8.33
C ARG A 164 21.23 -19.62 -8.43
N ALA A 165 20.30 -19.71 -7.47
CA ALA A 165 19.26 -20.74 -7.48
C ALA A 165 18.36 -20.68 -8.71
N PHE A 166 18.11 -19.47 -9.23
CA PHE A 166 17.26 -19.23 -10.41
C PHE A 166 18.04 -18.90 -11.68
N SER A 167 19.35 -19.07 -11.69
CA SER A 167 20.24 -18.64 -12.78
C SER A 167 19.87 -19.21 -14.15
N SER A 168 19.36 -20.44 -14.21
CA SER A 168 18.89 -21.07 -15.45
C SER A 168 17.68 -20.38 -16.11
N HIS A 169 16.97 -19.55 -15.36
CA HIS A 169 15.77 -18.84 -15.82
C HIS A 169 16.08 -17.41 -16.29
N PHE A 170 17.32 -16.95 -16.14
CA PHE A 170 17.70 -15.60 -16.50
C PHE A 170 18.40 -15.56 -17.85
N MET A 171 17.97 -14.57 -18.66
CA MET A 171 18.67 -14.22 -19.89
C MET A 171 18.82 -12.71 -19.95
N LEU A 172 19.97 -12.26 -20.43
CA LEU A 172 20.23 -10.87 -20.76
C LEU A 172 19.99 -10.69 -22.26
N ALA A 173 19.16 -9.73 -22.63
CA ALA A 173 18.94 -9.38 -24.03
C ALA A 173 19.60 -8.02 -24.31
N ASP A 174 20.46 -7.96 -25.31
CA ASP A 174 20.89 -6.69 -25.87
C ASP A 174 19.80 -6.22 -26.84
N VAL A 175 19.22 -5.06 -26.57
CA VAL A 175 18.08 -4.55 -27.33
C VAL A 175 18.35 -3.17 -27.92
N LYS A 176 17.82 -2.92 -29.10
CA LYS A 176 17.73 -1.59 -29.68
C LYS A 176 16.27 -1.19 -29.77
N LEU A 177 15.94 -0.01 -29.27
CA LEU A 177 14.61 0.55 -29.45
C LEU A 177 14.33 0.73 -30.94
N ALA A 178 13.22 0.20 -31.41
CA ALA A 178 12.73 0.53 -32.73
C ALA A 178 12.48 2.04 -32.79
N LYS A 179 13.11 2.73 -33.74
CA LYS A 179 12.79 4.14 -33.97
C LYS A 179 11.31 4.20 -34.35
N THR A 180 10.50 4.89 -33.55
CA THR A 180 9.15 5.26 -33.98
C THR A 180 9.27 6.00 -35.30
N PRO A 181 8.61 5.58 -36.39
CA PRO A 181 8.52 6.41 -37.57
C PRO A 181 7.81 7.71 -37.19
N ASN A 182 8.44 8.85 -37.55
CA ASN A 182 7.83 10.17 -37.43
C ASN A 182 6.55 10.26 -38.22
#